data_6da4207d41bc011e9d6b6947a29e631c
#
_entry.id   6da4207d41bc011e9d6b6947a29e631c
#
_cell.length_a   1.000
_cell.length_b   1.000
_cell.length_c   1.000
_cell.angle_alpha   90.00
_cell.angle_beta   90.00
_cell.angle_gamma   90.00
#
_symmetry.space_group_name_H-M   'P 1'
#
loop_
_entity.id
_entity.type
_entity.pdbx_description
1 polymer ?
#
loop_
_entity_poly.entity_id
_entity_poly.type
_entity_poly.pdbx_seq_one_letter_code
_entity_poly.pdbx_strand_id
1 'polypeptide(L)'
;GKQYTTTISINKGGKGSPSVVFRVPATNSKPLDDGDQLLLVYQFEDAPSLKAEDGTVELTAKLLDSNDDPVNPERTVSIATSKSALTAELSSEDTGTIHISTLDGSKFFKGSGAVIVNPDANKKSKVVRIGYLKITNKTGTKESDGETDFLVGTDPGDGKIQAGTTQLKITGGQFDASVSAKSVYLYYAAASQEIARADAVDDVANTATFDLTDAELTDLRTVGGGGKSIDIRLEVDGTTEINTVENRPEATLTLDFAADYVTDVTTGPTALRQIGKDGMVCVLYNVPGVERADEFNVRIINESNSP
;
A
#
# COMPACT_ATOMS: atom_id res chain seq x y z
N GLY A 1 -44.46 -12.90 -5.05
CA GLY A 1 -44.54 -13.51 -3.74
C GLY A 1 -45.73 -12.95 -2.97
N LYS A 2 -46.43 -13.79 -2.22
CA LYS A 2 -47.51 -13.33 -1.33
C LYS A 2 -46.86 -12.61 -0.15
N GLN A 3 -47.24 -11.39 0.09
CA GLN A 3 -46.82 -10.62 1.26
C GLN A 3 -47.72 -11.00 2.43
N TYR A 4 -47.17 -11.64 3.45
CA TYR A 4 -47.89 -11.95 4.68
C TYR A 4 -47.86 -10.74 5.60
N THR A 5 -49.04 -10.23 5.98
CA THR A 5 -49.17 -9.10 6.95
C THR A 5 -49.23 -9.62 8.41
N THR A 6 -48.49 -10.68 8.71
CA THR A 6 -48.45 -11.23 10.04
C THR A 6 -47.35 -10.53 10.85
N THR A 7 -47.69 -10.01 12.02
CA THR A 7 -46.69 -9.45 12.93
C THR A 7 -45.83 -10.57 13.49
N ILE A 8 -44.63 -10.71 13.01
CA ILE A 8 -43.61 -11.60 13.57
C ILE A 8 -43.06 -10.92 14.83
N SER A 9 -43.07 -11.62 15.96
CA SER A 9 -42.53 -11.10 17.20
C SER A 9 -41.26 -11.84 17.60
N ILE A 10 -40.33 -11.13 18.23
CA ILE A 10 -39.16 -11.73 18.86
C ILE A 10 -39.67 -12.45 20.13
N ASN A 11 -39.45 -13.74 20.19
CA ASN A 11 -39.83 -14.57 21.36
C ASN A 11 -38.68 -14.65 22.38
N LYS A 12 -37.45 -14.81 21.91
CA LYS A 12 -36.24 -14.88 22.75
C LYS A 12 -35.10 -14.21 22.03
N GLY A 13 -34.16 -13.63 22.76
CA GLY A 13 -32.98 -12.95 22.23
C GLY A 13 -33.28 -11.51 21.82
N GLY A 14 -32.47 -10.95 20.93
CA GLY A 14 -32.56 -9.59 20.46
C GLY A 14 -31.21 -8.88 20.53
N LYS A 15 -31.21 -7.55 20.66
CA LYS A 15 -29.98 -6.73 20.70
C LYS A 15 -28.97 -7.28 21.72
N GLY A 16 -27.74 -7.53 21.28
CA GLY A 16 -26.66 -8.08 22.11
C GLY A 16 -26.73 -9.58 22.38
N SER A 17 -27.71 -10.31 21.80
CA SER A 17 -27.81 -11.76 21.92
C SER A 17 -27.21 -12.45 20.69
N PRO A 18 -26.46 -13.55 20.86
CA PRO A 18 -25.93 -14.32 19.72
C PRO A 18 -27.03 -15.10 18.96
N SER A 19 -28.24 -15.10 19.45
CA SER A 19 -29.36 -15.78 18.82
C SER A 19 -30.68 -15.02 19.00
N VAL A 20 -31.56 -15.16 18.04
CA VAL A 20 -32.90 -14.59 18.04
C VAL A 20 -33.89 -15.67 17.66
N VAL A 21 -34.96 -15.85 18.45
CA VAL A 21 -36.08 -16.73 18.15
C VAL A 21 -37.27 -15.88 17.73
N PHE A 22 -37.69 -16.04 16.50
CA PHE A 22 -38.91 -15.42 15.98
C PHE A 22 -40.09 -16.35 16.12
N ARG A 23 -41.20 -15.85 16.63
CA ARG A 23 -42.44 -16.57 16.63
C ARG A 23 -43.34 -16.11 15.52
N VAL A 24 -43.68 -17.04 14.62
CA VAL A 24 -44.68 -16.81 13.58
C VAL A 24 -46.04 -17.30 14.17
N PRO A 25 -46.97 -16.40 14.55
CA PRO A 25 -48.24 -16.83 15.10
C PRO A 25 -49.09 -17.50 14.03
N ALA A 26 -49.75 -18.59 14.39
CA ALA A 26 -50.70 -19.30 13.53
C ALA A 26 -52.03 -18.52 13.36
N THR A 27 -52.01 -17.18 13.42
CA THR A 27 -53.20 -16.35 13.29
C THR A 27 -53.61 -16.22 11.84
N ASN A 28 -54.86 -16.48 11.59
CA ASN A 28 -55.56 -16.36 10.31
C ASN A 28 -55.47 -17.54 9.36
N SER A 29 -55.49 -18.76 9.89
CA SER A 29 -55.81 -19.98 9.13
C SER A 29 -54.97 -20.30 7.89
N LYS A 30 -53.81 -19.68 7.79
CA LYS A 30 -52.83 -20.05 6.76
C LYS A 30 -51.48 -20.33 7.40
N PRO A 31 -51.12 -21.61 7.53
CA PRO A 31 -49.72 -21.97 7.84
C PRO A 31 -48.79 -21.48 6.75
N LEU A 32 -47.49 -21.40 7.03
CA LEU A 32 -46.50 -21.23 6.02
C LEU A 32 -46.59 -22.38 5.02
N ASP A 33 -46.80 -22.05 3.75
CA ASP A 33 -46.90 -23.06 2.68
C ASP A 33 -45.48 -23.49 2.25
N ASP A 34 -45.36 -24.65 1.65
CA ASP A 34 -44.10 -25.10 1.04
C ASP A 34 -43.67 -24.10 -0.05
N GLY A 35 -42.45 -23.62 0.06
CA GLY A 35 -41.87 -22.60 -0.85
C GLY A 35 -42.07 -21.15 -0.39
N ASP A 36 -42.71 -20.89 0.75
CA ASP A 36 -42.76 -19.55 1.33
C ASP A 36 -41.36 -19.11 1.80
N GLN A 37 -41.04 -17.83 1.52
CA GLN A 37 -39.74 -17.25 1.87
C GLN A 37 -39.90 -16.24 3.00
N LEU A 38 -39.09 -16.40 4.04
CA LEU A 38 -38.94 -15.41 5.10
C LEU A 38 -37.71 -14.55 4.81
N LEU A 39 -37.92 -13.26 4.64
CA LEU A 39 -36.82 -12.29 4.53
C LEU A 39 -36.41 -11.86 5.93
N LEU A 40 -35.19 -12.18 6.33
CA LEU A 40 -34.59 -11.70 7.56
C LEU A 40 -33.79 -10.44 7.26
N VAL A 41 -34.16 -9.34 7.89
CA VAL A 41 -33.40 -8.08 7.85
C VAL A 41 -32.72 -7.90 9.19
N TYR A 42 -31.41 -7.74 9.18
CA TYR A 42 -30.62 -7.56 10.40
C TYR A 42 -29.57 -6.48 10.16
N GLN A 43 -29.15 -5.85 11.24
CA GLN A 43 -28.08 -4.88 11.24
C GLN A 43 -26.98 -5.39 12.20
N PHE A 44 -25.75 -5.37 11.74
CA PHE A 44 -24.58 -5.59 12.58
C PHE A 44 -24.28 -4.32 13.37
N GLU A 45 -24.11 -4.43 14.69
CA GLU A 45 -23.61 -3.33 15.52
C GLU A 45 -22.09 -3.44 15.70
N ASP A 46 -21.59 -4.67 15.80
CA ASP A 46 -20.17 -5.00 15.85
C ASP A 46 -19.98 -6.40 15.26
N ALA A 47 -19.07 -6.53 14.33
CA ALA A 47 -18.72 -7.78 13.70
C ALA A 47 -17.20 -7.97 13.68
N PRO A 48 -16.57 -8.29 14.83
CA PRO A 48 -15.11 -8.42 14.95
C PRO A 48 -14.51 -9.38 13.94
N SER A 49 -15.27 -10.42 13.54
CA SER A 49 -14.84 -11.38 12.51
C SER A 49 -14.65 -10.74 11.13
N LEU A 50 -15.33 -9.62 10.84
CA LEU A 50 -15.19 -8.92 9.57
C LEU A 50 -14.02 -7.91 9.55
N LYS A 51 -13.31 -7.71 10.66
CA LYS A 51 -12.11 -6.85 10.70
C LYS A 51 -10.90 -7.50 10.02
N ALA A 52 -10.84 -8.83 9.98
CA ALA A 52 -9.78 -9.56 9.29
C ALA A 52 -10.15 -9.79 7.80
N GLU A 53 -9.14 -9.86 6.93
CA GLU A 53 -9.36 -10.28 5.54
C GLU A 53 -9.90 -11.72 5.52
N ASP A 54 -10.88 -11.97 4.63
CA ASP A 54 -11.62 -13.24 4.52
C ASP A 54 -12.38 -13.68 5.81
N GLY A 55 -12.57 -12.73 6.73
CA GLY A 55 -13.45 -12.96 7.88
C GLY A 55 -14.89 -13.18 7.43
N THR A 56 -15.60 -14.09 8.09
CA THR A 56 -16.98 -14.44 7.74
C THR A 56 -17.92 -14.28 8.92
N VAL A 57 -19.15 -13.86 8.61
CA VAL A 57 -20.28 -13.97 9.52
C VAL A 57 -21.22 -15.02 8.98
N GLU A 58 -21.54 -16.00 9.80
CA GLU A 58 -22.43 -17.09 9.46
C GLU A 58 -23.76 -16.94 10.18
N LEU A 59 -24.83 -17.26 9.48
CA LEU A 59 -26.18 -17.39 10.04
C LEU A 59 -26.56 -18.86 10.05
N THR A 60 -26.86 -19.36 11.24
CA THR A 60 -27.45 -20.69 11.41
C THR A 60 -28.95 -20.57 11.68
N ALA A 61 -29.74 -21.15 10.81
CA ALA A 61 -31.19 -21.16 10.92
C ALA A 61 -31.72 -22.54 11.26
N LYS A 62 -32.69 -22.58 12.17
CA LYS A 62 -33.34 -23.79 12.64
C LYS A 62 -34.84 -23.53 12.79
N LEU A 63 -35.66 -24.43 12.29
CA LEU A 63 -37.09 -24.38 12.49
C LEU A 63 -37.46 -25.21 13.72
N LEU A 64 -38.22 -24.61 14.62
CA LEU A 64 -38.69 -25.25 15.86
C LEU A 64 -40.20 -25.35 15.81
N ASP A 65 -40.74 -26.40 16.46
CA ASP A 65 -42.18 -26.53 16.71
C ASP A 65 -42.61 -25.70 17.94
N SER A 66 -43.86 -25.85 18.35
CA SER A 66 -44.43 -25.13 19.50
C SER A 66 -43.80 -25.52 20.85
N ASN A 67 -43.09 -26.63 20.92
CA ASN A 67 -42.42 -27.16 22.11
C ASN A 67 -40.91 -26.84 22.14
N ASP A 68 -40.45 -26.03 21.20
CA ASP A 68 -39.03 -25.72 20.96
C ASP A 68 -38.23 -26.95 20.41
N ASP A 69 -38.91 -27.99 19.88
CA ASP A 69 -38.26 -29.14 19.26
C ASP A 69 -37.92 -28.86 17.78
N PRO A 70 -36.74 -29.31 17.30
CA PRO A 70 -36.34 -29.08 15.90
C PRO A 70 -37.22 -29.87 14.93
N VAL A 71 -37.80 -29.17 13.97
CA VAL A 71 -38.64 -29.76 12.90
C VAL A 71 -37.79 -30.17 11.70
N ASN A 72 -36.69 -29.50 11.48
CA ASN A 72 -35.76 -29.78 10.37
C ASN A 72 -34.32 -29.68 10.83
N PRO A 73 -33.35 -30.24 10.06
CA PRO A 73 -31.93 -30.02 10.29
C PRO A 73 -31.59 -28.55 10.24
N GLU A 74 -30.71 -28.13 11.14
CA GLU A 74 -30.14 -26.78 11.11
C GLU A 74 -29.34 -26.54 9.83
N ARG A 75 -29.40 -25.31 9.32
CA ARG A 75 -28.66 -24.90 8.14
C ARG A 75 -27.84 -23.67 8.45
N THR A 76 -26.57 -23.72 8.11
CA THR A 76 -25.64 -22.59 8.23
C THR A 76 -25.30 -22.05 6.85
N VAL A 77 -25.33 -20.73 6.70
CA VAL A 77 -24.93 -20.02 5.49
C VAL A 77 -24.04 -18.85 5.88
N SER A 78 -23.03 -18.58 5.08
CA SER A 78 -22.25 -17.35 5.18
C SER A 78 -23.09 -16.19 4.63
N ILE A 79 -23.30 -15.17 5.43
CA ILE A 79 -24.15 -14.02 5.11
C ILE A 79 -23.34 -12.74 4.84
N ALA A 80 -22.11 -12.71 5.32
CA ALA A 80 -21.16 -11.64 5.03
C ALA A 80 -19.75 -12.19 5.05
N THR A 81 -18.92 -11.65 4.17
CA THR A 81 -17.49 -11.95 4.10
C THR A 81 -16.75 -10.66 3.85
N SER A 82 -15.76 -10.36 4.70
CA SER A 82 -14.88 -9.24 4.50
C SER A 82 -13.83 -9.53 3.41
N LYS A 83 -13.46 -8.53 2.67
CA LYS A 83 -12.37 -8.60 1.69
C LYS A 83 -11.57 -7.32 1.72
N SER A 84 -10.26 -7.44 1.47
CA SER A 84 -9.44 -6.26 1.24
C SER A 84 -9.95 -5.48 0.03
N ALA A 85 -10.21 -4.19 0.21
CA ALA A 85 -10.77 -3.31 -0.82
C ALA A 85 -9.74 -2.84 -1.84
N LEU A 86 -8.46 -2.87 -1.46
CA LEU A 86 -7.37 -2.38 -2.28
C LEU A 86 -6.13 -3.27 -2.17
N THR A 87 -5.21 -3.10 -3.12
CA THR A 87 -3.83 -3.56 -3.01
C THR A 87 -2.90 -2.37 -3.15
N ALA A 88 -1.88 -2.32 -2.31
CA ALA A 88 -0.77 -1.39 -2.45
C ALA A 88 0.49 -2.18 -2.79
N GLU A 89 1.23 -1.72 -3.77
CA GLU A 89 2.47 -2.33 -4.26
C GLU A 89 3.58 -1.29 -4.26
N LEU A 90 4.71 -1.66 -3.69
CA LEU A 90 5.96 -0.92 -3.80
C LEU A 90 6.95 -1.79 -4.55
N SER A 91 7.69 -1.23 -5.50
CA SER A 91 8.67 -2.00 -6.27
C SER A 91 9.78 -1.12 -6.83
N SER A 92 10.92 -1.73 -7.07
CA SER A 92 12.01 -1.13 -7.85
C SER A 92 11.87 -1.30 -9.36
N GLU A 93 10.93 -2.14 -9.82
CA GLU A 93 10.82 -2.68 -11.21
C GLU A 93 12.02 -3.51 -11.66
N ASP A 94 13.20 -3.19 -11.16
CA ASP A 94 14.47 -3.75 -11.61
C ASP A 94 15.46 -3.72 -10.45
N THR A 95 16.35 -4.64 -10.43
CA THR A 95 17.41 -4.77 -9.41
C THR A 95 18.69 -4.01 -9.78
N GLY A 96 18.71 -3.35 -10.94
CA GLY A 96 19.86 -2.61 -11.43
C GLY A 96 20.26 -1.45 -10.51
N THR A 97 21.56 -1.19 -10.43
CA THR A 97 22.12 -0.07 -9.68
C THR A 97 21.99 1.23 -10.50
N ILE A 98 21.60 2.30 -9.84
CA ILE A 98 21.70 3.67 -10.39
C ILE A 98 23.14 4.12 -10.22
N HIS A 99 23.76 4.54 -11.31
CA HIS A 99 25.17 4.95 -11.28
C HIS A 99 25.32 6.45 -11.05
N ILE A 100 26.25 6.82 -10.18
CA ILE A 100 26.69 8.19 -9.99
C ILE A 100 27.87 8.43 -10.95
N SER A 101 27.81 9.53 -11.72
CA SER A 101 28.86 9.90 -12.64
C SER A 101 30.11 10.39 -11.90
N THR A 102 31.17 9.61 -11.93
CA THR A 102 32.46 10.01 -11.30
C THR A 102 33.22 11.13 -12.07
N LEU A 103 32.89 11.31 -13.36
CA LEU A 103 33.54 12.30 -14.20
C LEU A 103 33.21 13.74 -13.85
N ASP A 104 32.13 13.99 -13.13
CA ASP A 104 31.62 15.30 -12.75
C ASP A 104 31.70 15.58 -11.26
N GLY A 105 32.66 14.99 -10.58
CA GLY A 105 32.79 15.10 -9.13
C GLY A 105 31.64 14.45 -8.39
N SER A 106 31.05 13.38 -8.96
CA SER A 106 29.96 12.60 -8.38
C SER A 106 28.68 13.40 -8.06
N LYS A 107 28.36 14.41 -8.87
CA LYS A 107 27.23 15.34 -8.62
C LYS A 107 25.98 15.03 -9.41
N PHE A 108 26.04 14.07 -10.33
CA PHE A 108 24.96 13.70 -11.22
C PHE A 108 24.80 12.19 -11.29
N PHE A 109 23.58 11.76 -11.58
CA PHE A 109 23.33 10.38 -11.97
C PHE A 109 23.63 10.17 -13.46
N LYS A 110 24.09 8.98 -13.82
CA LYS A 110 24.41 8.59 -15.19
C LYS A 110 23.77 7.27 -15.54
N GLY A 111 23.29 7.17 -16.75
CA GLY A 111 22.71 5.92 -17.25
C GLY A 111 21.83 6.12 -18.47
N SER A 112 21.10 5.08 -18.80
CA SER A 112 20.16 5.06 -19.92
C SER A 112 18.85 4.41 -19.46
N GLY A 113 17.78 4.67 -20.22
CA GLY A 113 16.47 4.11 -19.96
C GLY A 113 15.60 4.94 -19.02
N ALA A 114 14.45 4.39 -18.66
CA ALA A 114 13.40 5.10 -17.90
C ALA A 114 13.78 5.46 -16.44
N VAL A 115 14.91 4.96 -15.96
CA VAL A 115 15.40 5.22 -14.60
C VAL A 115 16.00 6.61 -14.46
N ILE A 116 16.73 7.06 -15.48
CA ILE A 116 17.32 8.39 -15.52
C ILE A 116 16.31 9.33 -16.17
N VAL A 117 15.86 10.31 -15.41
CA VAL A 117 14.80 11.23 -15.84
C VAL A 117 15.41 12.43 -16.57
N ASN A 118 14.92 12.71 -17.77
CA ASN A 118 15.38 13.85 -18.59
C ASN A 118 16.91 13.97 -18.70
N PRO A 119 17.63 12.95 -19.17
CA PRO A 119 19.07 12.99 -19.28
C PRO A 119 19.51 14.06 -20.32
N ASP A 120 20.64 14.69 -20.06
CA ASP A 120 21.31 15.57 -21.02
C ASP A 120 21.97 14.77 -22.18
N ALA A 121 22.61 15.46 -23.09
CA ALA A 121 23.33 14.87 -24.23
C ALA A 121 24.43 13.87 -23.78
N ASN A 122 24.95 14.02 -22.58
CA ASN A 122 25.96 13.14 -21.96
C ASN A 122 25.36 12.02 -21.11
N LYS A 123 24.04 11.80 -21.19
CA LYS A 123 23.27 10.82 -20.40
C LYS A 123 23.36 11.07 -18.89
N LYS A 124 23.47 12.32 -18.46
CA LYS A 124 23.48 12.73 -17.06
C LYS A 124 22.15 13.37 -16.68
N SER A 125 21.74 13.19 -15.44
CA SER A 125 20.57 13.83 -14.88
C SER A 125 20.76 14.11 -13.39
N LYS A 126 20.03 15.12 -12.92
CA LYS A 126 19.84 15.36 -11.49
C LYS A 126 18.74 14.48 -10.89
N VAL A 127 17.90 13.86 -11.71
CA VAL A 127 16.72 13.15 -11.27
C VAL A 127 16.77 11.69 -11.70
N VAL A 128 16.50 10.82 -10.74
CA VAL A 128 16.36 9.38 -10.98
C VAL A 128 15.09 8.82 -10.38
N ARG A 129 14.56 7.75 -10.97
CA ARG A 129 13.50 6.95 -10.39
C ARG A 129 14.11 5.82 -9.57
N ILE A 130 13.88 5.85 -8.27
CA ILE A 130 14.37 4.82 -7.34
C ILE A 130 13.40 3.67 -7.14
N GLY A 131 12.15 3.86 -7.48
CA GLY A 131 11.09 2.86 -7.38
C GLY A 131 9.76 3.41 -7.85
N TYR A 132 8.72 2.64 -7.60
CA TYR A 132 7.35 3.09 -7.83
C TYR A 132 6.38 2.60 -6.75
N LEU A 133 5.29 3.33 -6.65
CA LEU A 133 4.11 3.03 -5.85
C LEU A 133 2.93 2.77 -6.79
N LYS A 134 2.13 1.75 -6.48
CA LYS A 134 0.89 1.47 -7.19
C LYS A 134 -0.20 1.10 -6.19
N ILE A 135 -1.34 1.76 -6.29
CA ILE A 135 -2.54 1.45 -5.51
C ILE A 135 -3.64 1.03 -6.49
N THR A 136 -4.29 -0.09 -6.21
CA THR A 136 -5.33 -0.64 -7.07
C THR A 136 -6.55 -1.00 -6.24
N ASN A 137 -7.73 -0.51 -6.63
CA ASN A 137 -9.00 -0.96 -6.07
C ASN A 137 -9.30 -2.38 -6.53
N LYS A 138 -9.76 -3.23 -5.62
CA LYS A 138 -10.29 -4.54 -5.95
C LYS A 138 -11.76 -4.40 -6.36
N THR A 139 -12.11 -4.90 -7.53
CA THR A 139 -13.49 -4.85 -8.04
C THR A 139 -14.44 -5.68 -7.18
N GLY A 140 -15.66 -5.19 -7.00
CA GLY A 140 -16.73 -5.89 -6.30
C GLY A 140 -16.64 -5.87 -4.77
N THR A 141 -15.74 -5.06 -4.21
CA THR A 141 -15.75 -4.77 -2.79
C THR A 141 -16.74 -3.63 -2.53
N LYS A 142 -17.61 -3.82 -1.57
CA LYS A 142 -18.64 -2.85 -1.18
C LYS A 142 -18.23 -2.16 0.11
N GLU A 143 -18.81 -0.99 0.35
CA GLU A 143 -18.75 -0.31 1.64
C GLU A 143 -19.58 -1.04 2.71
N SER A 144 -19.59 -0.51 3.92
CA SER A 144 -20.32 -1.09 5.05
C SER A 144 -21.85 -1.14 4.83
N ASP A 145 -22.39 -0.35 3.89
CA ASP A 145 -23.79 -0.39 3.48
C ASP A 145 -24.15 -1.65 2.65
N GLY A 146 -23.13 -2.36 2.12
CA GLY A 146 -23.31 -3.51 1.26
C GLY A 146 -23.78 -3.21 -0.16
N GLU A 147 -24.03 -1.95 -0.51
CA GLU A 147 -24.58 -1.51 -1.79
C GLU A 147 -23.59 -0.67 -2.60
N THR A 148 -22.91 0.27 -1.96
CA THR A 148 -21.97 1.20 -2.60
C THR A 148 -20.65 0.50 -2.90
N ASP A 149 -20.07 0.71 -4.08
CA ASP A 149 -18.74 0.20 -4.40
C ASP A 149 -17.67 0.98 -3.62
N PHE A 150 -16.81 0.27 -2.91
CA PHE A 150 -15.67 0.88 -2.24
C PHE A 150 -14.69 1.45 -3.26
N LEU A 151 -14.39 2.74 -3.12
CA LEU A 151 -13.40 3.44 -3.93
C LEU A 151 -12.41 4.17 -3.03
N VAL A 152 -11.12 3.85 -3.13
CA VAL A 152 -10.08 4.51 -2.33
C VAL A 152 -10.26 6.02 -2.38
N GLY A 153 -10.49 6.61 -1.22
CA GLY A 153 -10.54 8.06 -1.01
C GLY A 153 -11.70 8.83 -1.65
N THR A 154 -12.77 8.20 -2.17
CA THR A 154 -13.93 8.91 -2.73
C THR A 154 -14.96 9.27 -1.67
N ASP A 155 -15.03 8.49 -0.61
CA ASP A 155 -16.08 8.64 0.37
C ASP A 155 -15.62 9.45 1.59
N PRO A 156 -16.42 10.38 2.07
CA PRO A 156 -16.23 10.99 3.38
C PRO A 156 -16.52 10.03 4.54
N GLY A 157 -17.04 8.82 4.24
CA GLY A 157 -17.37 7.80 5.23
C GLY A 157 -16.19 6.94 5.67
N ASP A 158 -16.51 5.69 5.85
CA ASP A 158 -15.67 4.70 6.54
C ASP A 158 -14.42 4.27 5.78
N GLY A 159 -14.44 4.40 4.46
CA GLY A 159 -13.31 4.08 3.57
C GLY A 159 -12.34 5.24 3.36
N LYS A 160 -12.51 6.36 4.06
CA LYS A 160 -11.63 7.51 3.89
C LYS A 160 -10.24 7.21 4.44
N ILE A 161 -9.23 7.38 3.60
CA ILE A 161 -7.83 7.37 4.03
C ILE A 161 -7.56 8.67 4.80
N GLN A 162 -6.97 8.58 5.98
CA GLN A 162 -6.68 9.74 6.82
C GLN A 162 -5.43 10.46 6.36
N ALA A 163 -5.56 11.77 6.15
CA ALA A 163 -4.41 12.65 5.94
C ALA A 163 -3.59 12.81 7.22
N GLY A 164 -2.28 12.90 7.06
CA GLY A 164 -1.33 13.14 8.16
C GLY A 164 -0.94 11.90 8.96
N THR A 165 -1.69 10.79 8.83
CA THR A 165 -1.33 9.49 9.42
C THR A 165 -1.04 8.45 8.33
N THR A 166 -1.54 8.65 7.12
CA THR A 166 -1.13 7.91 5.94
C THR A 166 0.26 8.37 5.52
N GLN A 167 1.20 7.44 5.52
CA GLN A 167 2.61 7.77 5.40
C GLN A 167 3.34 6.85 4.42
N LEU A 168 4.16 7.45 3.54
CA LEU A 168 5.21 6.74 2.84
C LEU A 168 6.55 7.08 3.48
N LYS A 169 7.25 6.07 3.97
CA LYS A 169 8.58 6.21 4.58
C LYS A 169 9.62 5.45 3.77
N ILE A 170 10.72 6.11 3.43
CA ILE A 170 11.88 5.51 2.78
C ILE A 170 13.04 5.53 3.76
N THR A 171 13.68 4.39 3.99
CA THR A 171 14.79 4.22 4.92
C THR A 171 16.02 3.68 4.22
N GLY A 172 17.21 3.91 4.78
CA GLY A 172 18.47 3.41 4.22
C GLY A 172 18.86 4.09 2.90
N GLY A 173 18.20 5.18 2.54
CA GLY A 173 18.48 5.95 1.34
C GLY A 173 19.75 6.78 1.48
N GLN A 174 20.09 7.43 0.38
CA GLN A 174 21.24 8.32 0.31
C GLN A 174 20.78 9.77 0.43
N PHE A 175 20.33 10.11 1.63
CA PHE A 175 19.77 11.41 1.95
C PHE A 175 20.81 12.27 2.66
N ASP A 176 21.91 12.54 1.94
CA ASP A 176 22.96 13.42 2.42
C ASP A 176 22.71 14.89 2.04
N ALA A 177 23.72 15.74 2.23
CA ALA A 177 23.64 17.17 1.90
C ALA A 177 23.34 17.47 0.43
N SER A 178 23.52 16.50 -0.50
CA SER A 178 23.16 16.64 -1.91
C SER A 178 21.65 16.55 -2.15
N VAL A 179 20.93 15.96 -1.17
CA VAL A 179 19.48 15.76 -1.20
C VAL A 179 18.88 16.61 -0.09
N SER A 180 18.24 17.70 -0.43
CA SER A 180 17.51 18.52 0.53
C SER A 180 16.13 17.98 0.81
N ALA A 181 15.49 18.46 1.89
CA ALA A 181 14.07 18.28 2.10
C ALA A 181 13.32 18.65 0.81
N LYS A 182 12.34 17.83 0.43
CA LYS A 182 11.55 17.98 -0.81
C LYS A 182 12.25 17.61 -2.11
N SER A 183 13.44 17.03 -2.05
CA SER A 183 14.13 16.46 -3.23
C SER A 183 13.73 15.01 -3.52
N VAL A 184 12.99 14.37 -2.63
CA VAL A 184 12.32 13.08 -2.88
C VAL A 184 10.85 13.36 -3.14
N TYR A 185 10.30 12.86 -4.24
CA TYR A 185 8.92 13.16 -4.62
C TYR A 185 8.25 12.05 -5.39
N LEU A 186 6.91 12.05 -5.31
CA LEU A 186 6.03 11.16 -6.07
C LEU A 186 5.63 11.84 -7.38
N TYR A 187 5.73 11.13 -8.48
CA TYR A 187 5.49 11.70 -9.80
C TYR A 187 4.74 10.74 -10.72
N TYR A 188 3.68 11.23 -11.36
CA TYR A 188 2.97 10.48 -12.37
C TYR A 188 3.48 10.85 -13.76
N ALA A 189 4.31 9.99 -14.35
CA ALA A 189 5.01 10.26 -15.58
C ALA A 189 4.07 10.46 -16.78
N ALA A 190 2.96 9.72 -16.88
CA ALA A 190 2.04 9.78 -18.01
C ALA A 190 1.28 11.12 -18.12
N ALA A 191 1.06 11.81 -16.99
CA ALA A 191 0.42 13.12 -16.96
C ALA A 191 1.42 14.27 -16.71
N SER A 192 2.70 13.96 -16.53
CA SER A 192 3.72 14.93 -16.12
C SER A 192 3.34 15.68 -14.84
N GLN A 193 2.75 14.97 -13.88
CA GLN A 193 2.20 15.53 -12.65
C GLN A 193 3.04 15.12 -11.45
N GLU A 194 3.47 16.09 -10.65
CA GLU A 194 3.99 15.86 -9.31
C GLU A 194 2.80 15.66 -8.35
N ILE A 195 2.85 14.62 -7.52
CA ILE A 195 1.79 14.26 -6.58
C ILE A 195 2.12 14.80 -5.19
N ALA A 196 3.30 14.49 -4.68
CA ALA A 196 3.73 14.83 -3.34
C ALA A 196 5.23 14.98 -3.27
N ARG A 197 5.73 15.79 -2.33
CA ARG A 197 7.14 15.86 -1.95
C ARG A 197 7.32 15.40 -0.52
N ALA A 198 8.47 14.81 -0.21
CA ALA A 198 8.79 14.43 1.15
C ALA A 198 8.74 15.64 2.08
N ASP A 199 8.03 15.52 3.19
CA ASP A 199 7.89 16.57 4.22
C ASP A 199 9.16 16.73 5.03
N ALA A 200 9.83 15.60 5.31
CA ALA A 200 11.07 15.53 6.02
C ALA A 200 12.07 14.60 5.34
N VAL A 201 13.32 15.04 5.29
CA VAL A 201 14.48 14.24 4.92
C VAL A 201 15.49 14.37 6.06
N ASP A 202 15.85 13.25 6.65
CA ASP A 202 16.80 13.16 7.76
C ASP A 202 18.08 12.48 7.24
N ASP A 203 19.16 13.23 7.18
CA ASP A 203 20.46 12.77 6.68
C ASP A 203 21.20 11.88 7.70
N VAL A 204 20.90 12.02 8.98
CA VAL A 204 21.47 11.20 10.06
C VAL A 204 20.78 9.85 10.15
N ALA A 205 19.45 9.85 10.13
CA ALA A 205 18.65 8.62 10.13
C ALA A 205 18.54 7.96 8.75
N ASN A 206 19.01 8.64 7.69
CA ASN A 206 18.84 8.20 6.30
C ASN A 206 17.39 7.87 5.96
N THR A 207 16.49 8.81 6.24
CA THR A 207 15.05 8.63 5.99
C THR A 207 14.45 9.78 5.21
N ALA A 208 13.48 9.46 4.36
CA ALA A 208 12.57 10.43 3.75
C ALA A 208 11.14 10.04 4.08
N THR A 209 10.35 10.99 4.56
CA THR A 209 8.99 10.77 5.02
C THR A 209 8.02 11.67 4.27
N PHE A 210 6.92 11.10 3.82
CA PHE A 210 5.77 11.76 3.24
C PHE A 210 4.58 11.57 4.17
N ASP A 211 4.12 12.64 4.78
CA ASP A 211 2.87 12.68 5.55
C ASP A 211 1.78 13.21 4.59
N LEU A 212 1.09 12.28 3.93
CA LEU A 212 0.23 12.61 2.80
C LEU A 212 -0.98 13.44 3.22
N THR A 213 -1.16 14.58 2.56
CA THR A 213 -2.29 15.49 2.76
C THR A 213 -3.54 15.01 2.01
N ASP A 214 -4.72 15.58 2.34
CA ASP A 214 -5.98 15.27 1.62
C ASP A 214 -5.89 15.54 0.11
N ALA A 215 -5.16 16.59 -0.29
CA ALA A 215 -4.96 16.92 -1.71
C ALA A 215 -4.11 15.86 -2.42
N GLU A 216 -2.99 15.47 -1.80
CA GLU A 216 -2.08 14.45 -2.33
C GLU A 216 -2.75 13.07 -2.37
N LEU A 217 -3.52 12.72 -1.34
CA LEU A 217 -4.33 11.49 -1.34
C LEU A 217 -5.40 11.51 -2.44
N THR A 218 -6.00 12.66 -2.71
CA THR A 218 -6.92 12.84 -3.83
C THR A 218 -6.21 12.64 -5.17
N ASP A 219 -5.02 13.20 -5.33
CA ASP A 219 -4.21 13.01 -6.52
C ASP A 219 -3.76 11.56 -6.68
N LEU A 220 -3.27 10.92 -5.63
CA LEU A 220 -2.93 9.50 -5.62
C LEU A 220 -4.11 8.62 -6.04
N ARG A 221 -5.32 8.91 -5.56
CA ARG A 221 -6.54 8.22 -5.92
C ARG A 221 -6.90 8.42 -7.39
N THR A 222 -6.92 9.67 -7.84
CA THR A 222 -7.31 10.04 -9.21
C THR A 222 -6.36 9.40 -10.22
N VAL A 223 -5.09 9.39 -9.90
CA VAL A 223 -4.01 8.85 -10.71
C VAL A 223 -3.80 7.36 -10.44
N GLY A 224 -3.77 6.95 -9.17
CA GLY A 224 -3.44 5.60 -8.72
C GLY A 224 -4.61 4.63 -8.71
N GLY A 225 -5.84 5.10 -8.50
CA GLY A 225 -7.04 4.25 -8.37
C GLY A 225 -7.35 3.35 -9.58
N GLY A 226 -6.70 3.58 -10.71
CA GLY A 226 -6.73 2.69 -11.87
C GLY A 226 -5.56 1.71 -11.96
N GLY A 227 -4.80 1.51 -10.88
CA GLY A 227 -3.61 0.63 -10.88
C GLY A 227 -2.44 1.20 -11.68
N LYS A 228 -2.32 2.52 -11.76
CA LYS A 228 -1.22 3.21 -12.44
C LYS A 228 -0.01 3.31 -11.53
N SER A 229 1.18 3.18 -12.12
CA SER A 229 2.43 3.33 -11.40
C SER A 229 2.78 4.79 -11.21
N ILE A 230 3.14 5.15 -9.99
CA ILE A 230 3.62 6.47 -9.59
C ILE A 230 5.09 6.33 -9.25
N ASP A 231 5.93 7.07 -9.94
CA ASP A 231 7.37 7.05 -9.73
C ASP A 231 7.73 7.63 -8.36
N ILE A 232 8.63 6.97 -7.65
CA ILE A 232 9.36 7.53 -6.51
C ILE A 232 10.66 8.07 -7.09
N ARG A 233 10.83 9.40 -7.07
CA ARG A 233 11.97 10.09 -7.67
C ARG A 233 12.85 10.73 -6.62
N LEU A 234 14.14 10.68 -6.89
CA LEU A 234 15.18 11.37 -6.13
C LEU A 234 15.81 12.43 -7.00
N GLU A 235 15.89 13.65 -6.50
CA GLU A 235 16.53 14.79 -7.15
C GLU A 235 17.71 15.27 -6.33
N VAL A 236 18.86 15.50 -6.98
CA VAL A 236 20.06 16.06 -6.36
C VAL A 236 20.29 17.50 -6.84
N ASP A 237 21.01 18.29 -6.05
CA ASP A 237 21.27 19.69 -6.33
C ASP A 237 22.20 19.92 -7.54
N GLY A 238 23.04 18.93 -7.88
CA GLY A 238 24.04 18.99 -8.96
C GLY A 238 25.27 19.83 -8.62
N THR A 239 25.43 20.16 -7.34
CA THR A 239 26.57 20.95 -6.84
C THR A 239 27.35 20.20 -5.77
N THR A 240 26.69 19.44 -4.92
CA THR A 240 27.26 18.64 -3.85
C THR A 240 27.56 17.23 -4.34
N GLU A 241 28.61 16.63 -3.86
CA GLU A 241 28.94 15.23 -4.15
C GLU A 241 27.90 14.30 -3.55
N ILE A 242 27.43 13.35 -4.37
CA ILE A 242 26.51 12.29 -3.93
C ILE A 242 27.34 11.17 -3.30
N ASN A 243 27.12 10.88 -2.03
CA ASN A 243 27.78 9.77 -1.38
C ASN A 243 27.12 8.43 -1.76
N THR A 244 27.83 7.34 -1.66
CA THR A 244 27.27 6.01 -1.85
C THR A 244 26.95 5.39 -0.51
N VAL A 245 25.82 4.71 -0.41
CA VAL A 245 25.51 3.84 0.73
C VAL A 245 25.58 2.38 0.31
N GLU A 246 26.02 1.53 1.21
CA GLU A 246 26.16 0.11 0.94
C GLU A 246 24.80 -0.59 0.83
N ASN A 247 23.81 -0.09 1.55
CA ASN A 247 22.50 -0.70 1.60
C ASN A 247 21.53 -0.09 0.58
N ARG A 248 20.62 -0.91 0.07
CA ARG A 248 19.51 -0.45 -0.74
C ARG A 248 18.53 0.35 0.12
N PRO A 249 17.98 1.46 -0.40
CA PRO A 249 16.86 2.08 0.28
C PRO A 249 15.64 1.15 0.26
N GLU A 250 14.85 1.21 1.32
CA GLU A 250 13.62 0.43 1.47
C GLU A 250 12.44 1.38 1.70
N ALA A 251 11.32 1.09 1.08
CA ALA A 251 10.09 1.85 1.23
C ALA A 251 9.03 1.06 2.00
N THR A 252 8.32 1.76 2.88
CA THR A 252 7.14 1.26 3.57
C THR A 252 6.01 2.26 3.39
N LEU A 253 4.86 1.80 2.92
CA LEU A 253 3.63 2.59 2.81
C LEU A 253 2.64 2.11 3.86
N THR A 254 2.09 3.03 4.63
CA THR A 254 0.97 2.80 5.53
C THR A 254 -0.21 3.64 5.06
N LEU A 255 -1.31 3.01 4.72
CA LEU A 255 -2.59 3.64 4.46
C LEU A 255 -3.45 3.47 5.71
N ASP A 256 -3.70 4.57 6.40
CA ASP A 256 -4.50 4.63 7.62
C ASP A 256 -5.93 5.02 7.25
N PHE A 257 -6.90 4.22 7.66
CA PHE A 257 -8.32 4.45 7.40
C PHE A 257 -9.01 5.10 8.59
N ALA A 258 -9.94 6.00 8.31
CA ALA A 258 -10.64 6.79 9.32
C ALA A 258 -11.52 5.98 10.28
N ALA A 259 -11.89 4.77 9.89
CA ALA A 259 -12.83 3.96 10.64
C ALA A 259 -12.13 2.79 11.34
N ASP A 260 -12.37 2.64 12.63
CA ASP A 260 -11.79 1.56 13.46
C ASP A 260 -12.13 0.14 12.99
N TYR A 261 -13.15 -0.01 12.16
CA TYR A 261 -13.58 -1.30 11.61
C TYR A 261 -13.01 -1.58 10.23
N VAL A 262 -12.28 -0.64 9.63
CA VAL A 262 -11.50 -0.85 8.41
C VAL A 262 -10.04 -1.07 8.82
N THR A 263 -9.47 -2.18 8.39
CA THR A 263 -8.07 -2.49 8.72
C THR A 263 -7.12 -1.68 7.86
N ASP A 264 -6.15 -1.02 8.50
CA ASP A 264 -5.09 -0.29 7.82
C ASP A 264 -4.26 -1.23 6.93
N VAL A 265 -3.80 -0.69 5.84
CA VAL A 265 -2.96 -1.42 4.89
C VAL A 265 -1.51 -0.95 5.03
N THR A 266 -0.63 -1.85 5.40
CA THR A 266 0.82 -1.62 5.40
C THR A 266 1.49 -2.51 4.35
N THR A 267 2.27 -1.89 3.48
CA THR A 267 3.04 -2.56 2.43
C THR A 267 4.52 -2.22 2.58
N GLY A 268 5.36 -3.21 2.53
CA GLY A 268 6.81 -3.07 2.73
C GLY A 268 7.27 -3.69 4.07
N PRO A 269 8.56 -3.52 4.44
CA PRO A 269 9.58 -2.81 3.67
C PRO A 269 9.90 -3.50 2.35
N THR A 270 9.99 -2.71 1.28
CA THR A 270 10.32 -3.17 -0.07
C THR A 270 11.60 -2.49 -0.54
N ALA A 271 12.57 -3.27 -0.98
CA ALA A 271 13.83 -2.74 -1.49
C ALA A 271 13.62 -1.96 -2.79
N LEU A 272 14.10 -0.72 -2.81
CA LEU A 272 14.15 0.15 -3.97
C LEU A 272 15.48 -0.04 -4.73
N ARG A 273 15.75 0.79 -5.75
CA ARG A 273 17.00 0.72 -6.49
C ARG A 273 18.18 1.19 -5.66
N GLN A 274 19.25 0.45 -5.76
CA GLN A 274 20.53 0.84 -5.18
C GLN A 274 21.17 1.97 -5.97
N ILE A 275 21.84 2.86 -5.28
CA ILE A 275 22.66 3.94 -5.87
C ILE A 275 24.12 3.60 -5.61
N GLY A 276 24.94 3.61 -6.65
CA GLY A 276 26.37 3.30 -6.57
C GLY A 276 27.20 4.18 -7.48
N LYS A 277 28.49 4.28 -7.21
CA LYS A 277 29.41 4.99 -8.09
C LYS A 277 29.69 4.18 -9.35
N ASP A 278 29.81 4.88 -10.48
CA ASP A 278 30.30 4.29 -11.72
C ASP A 278 31.80 4.05 -11.57
N GLY A 279 32.23 2.80 -11.67
CA GLY A 279 33.62 2.39 -11.53
C GLY A 279 33.86 1.31 -10.48
N MET A 280 35.05 0.81 -10.45
CA MET A 280 35.51 -0.19 -9.49
C MET A 280 36.24 0.49 -8.33
N VAL A 281 35.84 0.19 -7.10
CA VAL A 281 36.59 0.56 -5.90
C VAL A 281 37.44 -0.64 -5.46
N CYS A 282 38.75 -0.50 -5.55
CA CYS A 282 39.69 -1.50 -5.01
C CYS A 282 40.30 -0.96 -3.72
N VAL A 283 40.13 -1.70 -2.62
CA VAL A 283 40.85 -1.40 -1.38
C VAL A 283 42.17 -2.16 -1.42
N LEU A 284 43.25 -1.42 -1.41
CA LEU A 284 44.58 -1.99 -1.36
C LEU A 284 45.07 -1.97 0.08
N TYR A 285 45.39 -3.16 0.59
CA TYR A 285 45.94 -3.31 1.94
C TYR A 285 47.48 -3.37 1.88
N ASN A 286 48.15 -2.94 2.92
CA ASN A 286 49.57 -2.98 3.10
C ASN A 286 50.39 -2.22 2.05
N VAL A 287 49.87 -1.11 1.54
CA VAL A 287 50.65 -0.20 0.70
C VAL A 287 51.75 0.44 1.57
N PRO A 288 53.05 0.28 1.19
CA PRO A 288 54.14 0.93 1.95
C PRO A 288 53.94 2.45 1.98
N GLY A 289 54.20 3.08 3.13
CA GLY A 289 54.19 4.52 3.24
C GLY A 289 55.30 5.18 2.39
N VAL A 290 55.10 6.44 2.06
CA VAL A 290 55.98 7.28 1.19
C VAL A 290 57.44 7.37 1.70
N GLU A 291 57.70 6.94 2.94
CA GLU A 291 59.06 6.98 3.53
C GLU A 291 59.94 5.77 3.16
N ARG A 292 59.38 4.78 2.44
CA ARG A 292 60.16 3.62 1.99
C ARG A 292 60.63 3.83 0.57
N ALA A 293 61.92 3.56 0.35
CA ALA A 293 62.57 3.69 -0.98
C ALA A 293 62.19 2.59 -1.98
N ASP A 294 61.25 1.69 -1.60
CA ASP A 294 60.81 0.60 -2.46
C ASP A 294 59.74 1.07 -3.43
N GLU A 295 59.93 0.77 -4.72
CA GLU A 295 58.89 1.01 -5.73
C GLU A 295 57.74 0.03 -5.53
N PHE A 296 56.53 0.54 -5.47
CA PHE A 296 55.33 -0.26 -5.41
C PHE A 296 54.50 -0.10 -6.67
N ASN A 297 54.36 -1.19 -7.44
CA ASN A 297 53.59 -1.21 -8.67
C ASN A 297 52.28 -1.95 -8.47
N VAL A 298 51.14 -1.23 -8.61
CA VAL A 298 49.80 -1.81 -8.64
C VAL A 298 49.40 -2.05 -10.09
N ARG A 299 49.17 -3.30 -10.44
CA ARG A 299 48.63 -3.68 -11.75
C ARG A 299 47.15 -3.99 -11.61
N ILE A 300 46.29 -3.22 -12.25
CA ILE A 300 44.85 -3.50 -12.35
C ILE A 300 44.62 -4.23 -13.68
N ILE A 301 44.08 -5.42 -13.60
CA ILE A 301 43.67 -6.21 -14.77
C ILE A 301 42.15 -6.22 -14.81
N ASN A 302 41.57 -5.80 -15.91
CA ASN A 302 40.15 -5.97 -16.17
C ASN A 302 39.95 -7.31 -16.87
N GLU A 303 39.39 -8.29 -16.14
CA GLU A 303 39.08 -9.62 -16.67
C GLU A 303 37.64 -9.69 -17.25
N SER A 304 36.88 -8.62 -17.22
CA SER A 304 35.55 -8.56 -17.84
C SER A 304 35.70 -8.51 -19.36
N ASN A 305 34.97 -9.37 -20.07
CA ASN A 305 34.88 -9.36 -21.55
C ASN A 305 33.98 -8.23 -22.09
N SER A 306 33.66 -7.24 -21.29
CA SER A 306 32.90 -6.07 -21.71
C SER A 306 33.83 -4.85 -21.77
N PRO A 307 33.85 -4.16 -22.92
CA PRO A 307 34.63 -2.93 -23.08
C PRO A 307 34.12 -1.79 -22.18
#